data_02ae79d40998f16c8d79847532088587
#
_entry.id   02ae79d40998f16c8d79847532088587
#
_cell.length_a   1.000
_cell.length_b   1.000
_cell.length_c   1.000
_cell.angle_alpha   90.00
_cell.angle_beta   90.00
_cell.angle_gamma   90.00
#
_symmetry.space_group_name_H-M   'P 1'
#
loop_
_entity.id
_entity.type
_entity.pdbx_description
1 polymer ?
#
loop_
_entity_poly.entity_id
_entity_poly.type
_entity_poly.pdbx_seq_one_letter_code
_entity_poly.pdbx_strand_id
1 'polypeptide(L)'
;MKTQNTPFKQIAKLGLLLLLTVAIVACAAYIPKPNTSMSWKEEVLLHDGSKIISHRFYNLYGGYDTQQGAVIDETVTFNLPNGKRIVWKSNYSDSVAEPNGLSHFYFDIINGVPYLATYPAGCIAYNKWDRPNPPQVLFKYMDNQWQRITLAELPSELINAQANVIVGNPDRSLLKPYYDVTAVNTKNAPISTPEYKTILGEPVKGGGGVTSCEVIVRYKCGWGGPGEFNRKYFERVCK
;
A
#
# COMPACT_ATOMS: atom_id res chain seq x y z
N MET A 1 0.00 75.97 7.44
CA MET A 1 -0.05 74.97 8.49
C MET A 1 0.54 73.67 7.99
N LYS A 2 1.73 73.29 8.44
CA LYS A 2 2.37 72.00 8.09
C LYS A 2 1.94 70.96 9.11
N THR A 3 1.17 69.98 8.70
CA THR A 3 0.80 68.84 9.52
C THR A 3 2.03 67.97 9.74
N GLN A 4 2.56 67.95 10.96
CA GLN A 4 3.61 67.00 11.35
C GLN A 4 3.01 65.59 11.40
N ASN A 5 3.46 64.74 10.48
CA ASN A 5 3.22 63.28 10.57
C ASN A 5 4.04 62.77 11.76
N THR A 6 3.37 62.42 12.83
CA THR A 6 4.00 61.89 14.03
C THR A 6 4.66 60.52 13.73
N PRO A 7 5.88 60.26 14.23
CA PRO A 7 6.62 59.01 13.98
C PRO A 7 5.84 57.76 14.44
N PHE A 8 4.89 57.92 15.34
CA PHE A 8 4.05 56.83 15.84
C PHE A 8 3.19 56.17 14.77
N LYS A 9 2.67 56.91 13.77
CA LYS A 9 1.87 56.35 12.67
C LYS A 9 2.70 55.54 11.68
N GLN A 10 4.00 55.85 11.53
CA GLN A 10 4.91 55.09 10.68
C GLN A 10 5.31 53.76 11.34
N ILE A 11 5.56 53.75 12.64
CA ILE A 11 5.91 52.53 13.39
C ILE A 11 4.72 51.57 13.40
N ALA A 12 3.48 52.04 13.58
CA ALA A 12 2.30 51.21 13.54
C ALA A 12 2.05 50.57 12.17
N LYS A 13 2.32 51.30 11.06
CA LYS A 13 2.22 50.74 9.70
C LYS A 13 3.30 49.71 9.41
N LEU A 14 4.54 49.92 9.88
CA LEU A 14 5.64 48.95 9.73
C LEU A 14 5.34 47.65 10.52
N GLY A 15 4.85 47.79 11.74
CA GLY A 15 4.46 46.63 12.57
C GLY A 15 3.33 45.80 11.96
N LEU A 16 2.33 46.48 11.37
CA LEU A 16 1.23 45.80 10.69
C LEU A 16 1.67 45.07 9.41
N LEU A 17 2.61 45.65 8.66
CA LEU A 17 3.18 45.03 7.47
C LEU A 17 4.02 43.78 7.83
N LEU A 18 4.80 43.86 8.92
CA LEU A 18 5.59 42.72 9.41
C LEU A 18 4.72 41.55 9.90
N LEU A 19 3.63 41.84 10.60
CA LEU A 19 2.67 40.85 11.06
C LEU A 19 1.94 40.16 9.88
N LEU A 20 1.59 40.92 8.84
CA LEU A 20 0.99 40.38 7.64
C LEU A 20 1.96 39.46 6.86
N THR A 21 3.23 39.83 6.75
CA THR A 21 4.23 39.00 6.08
C THR A 21 4.53 37.70 6.84
N VAL A 22 4.59 37.74 8.18
CA VAL A 22 4.75 36.53 9.02
C VAL A 22 3.55 35.62 8.90
N ALA A 23 2.33 36.14 8.86
CA ALA A 23 1.11 35.34 8.68
C ALA A 23 1.07 34.65 7.29
N ILE A 24 1.51 35.34 6.22
CA ILE A 24 1.56 34.75 4.87
C ILE A 24 2.62 33.65 4.80
N VAL A 25 3.78 33.82 5.42
CA VAL A 25 4.84 32.81 5.46
C VAL A 25 4.42 31.59 6.28
N ALA A 26 3.70 31.79 7.40
CA ALA A 26 3.18 30.69 8.21
C ALA A 26 2.08 29.88 7.49
N CYS A 27 1.24 30.54 6.69
CA CYS A 27 0.24 29.84 5.86
C CYS A 27 0.89 29.11 4.66
N ALA A 28 1.97 29.62 4.10
CA ALA A 28 2.70 28.97 3.00
C ALA A 28 3.41 27.67 3.45
N ALA A 29 3.70 27.52 4.75
CA ALA A 29 4.35 26.32 5.28
C ALA A 29 3.43 25.09 5.37
N TYR A 30 2.13 25.23 5.13
CA TYR A 30 1.15 24.14 5.20
C TYR A 30 0.54 23.80 3.83
N ILE A 31 1.34 23.81 2.78
CA ILE A 31 0.91 23.27 1.49
C ILE A 31 1.07 21.75 1.60
N PRO A 32 -0.02 20.97 1.54
CA PRO A 32 0.08 19.52 1.51
C PRO A 32 0.97 19.13 0.32
N LYS A 33 1.97 18.30 0.56
CA LYS A 33 2.78 17.76 -0.54
C LYS A 33 1.84 17.03 -1.50
N PRO A 34 1.93 17.30 -2.81
CA PRO A 34 1.05 16.62 -3.77
C PRO A 34 1.28 15.11 -3.72
N ASN A 35 0.22 14.35 -3.94
CA ASN A 35 0.34 12.91 -4.15
C ASN A 35 1.31 12.68 -5.29
N THR A 36 2.16 11.68 -5.13
CA THR A 36 3.15 11.30 -6.10
C THR A 36 2.90 9.87 -6.54
N SER A 37 3.49 9.45 -7.64
CA SER A 37 3.38 8.09 -8.13
C SER A 37 4.75 7.53 -8.44
N MET A 38 4.85 6.20 -8.45
CA MET A 38 5.98 5.49 -9.02
C MET A 38 5.49 4.28 -9.81
N SER A 39 6.25 3.89 -10.82
CA SER A 39 5.92 2.73 -11.63
C SER A 39 7.15 2.06 -12.19
N TRP A 40 7.06 0.75 -12.41
CA TRP A 40 8.10 -0.04 -13.05
C TRP A 40 7.49 -1.24 -13.75
N LYS A 41 8.30 -1.92 -14.55
CA LYS A 41 7.98 -3.22 -15.12
C LYS A 41 8.90 -4.26 -14.50
N GLU A 42 8.39 -5.48 -14.35
CA GLU A 42 9.19 -6.61 -13.89
C GLU A 42 8.84 -7.88 -14.65
N GLU A 43 9.83 -8.73 -14.87
CA GLU A 43 9.63 -10.09 -15.37
C GLU A 43 9.08 -10.95 -14.24
N VAL A 44 8.02 -11.68 -14.53
CA VAL A 44 7.45 -12.70 -13.64
C VAL A 44 7.78 -14.06 -14.24
N LEU A 45 8.58 -14.83 -13.54
CA LEU A 45 8.89 -16.22 -13.92
C LEU A 45 7.76 -17.12 -13.42
N LEU A 46 7.06 -17.79 -14.32
CA LEU A 46 5.99 -18.71 -14.01
C LEU A 46 6.54 -20.12 -13.68
N HIS A 47 5.71 -20.97 -13.06
CA HIS A 47 6.10 -22.34 -12.65
C HIS A 47 6.59 -23.21 -13.81
N ASP A 48 6.09 -22.99 -15.02
CA ASP A 48 6.47 -23.73 -16.24
C ASP A 48 7.77 -23.22 -16.90
N GLY A 49 8.43 -22.23 -16.29
CA GLY A 49 9.64 -21.59 -16.79
C GLY A 49 9.39 -20.48 -17.82
N SER A 50 8.16 -20.27 -18.25
CA SER A 50 7.82 -19.13 -19.10
C SER A 50 7.85 -17.81 -18.31
N LYS A 51 7.91 -16.70 -19.06
CA LYS A 51 7.96 -15.36 -18.45
C LYS A 51 6.86 -14.48 -19.00
N ILE A 52 6.31 -13.67 -18.15
CA ILE A 52 5.43 -12.56 -18.53
C ILE A 52 5.97 -11.24 -17.98
N ILE A 53 5.42 -10.13 -18.48
CA ILE A 53 5.72 -8.80 -17.95
C ILE A 53 4.55 -8.33 -17.10
N SER A 54 4.84 -7.95 -15.85
CA SER A 54 3.94 -7.17 -15.04
C SER A 54 4.33 -5.69 -15.08
N HIS A 55 3.34 -4.82 -15.00
CA HIS A 55 3.52 -3.39 -14.83
C HIS A 55 2.87 -2.97 -13.51
N ARG A 56 3.69 -2.45 -12.61
CA ARG A 56 3.27 -1.97 -11.30
C ARG A 56 3.18 -0.46 -11.28
N PHE A 57 2.15 0.02 -10.64
CA PHE A 57 1.90 1.44 -10.44
C PHE A 57 1.42 1.67 -9.00
N TYR A 58 2.10 2.56 -8.29
CA TYR A 58 1.73 3.00 -6.95
C TYR A 58 1.34 4.47 -6.95
N ASN A 59 0.21 4.76 -6.30
CA ASN A 59 -0.08 6.09 -5.79
C ASN A 59 0.50 6.22 -4.38
N LEU A 60 1.21 7.31 -4.14
CA LEU A 60 1.89 7.59 -2.88
C LEU A 60 1.33 8.85 -2.24
N TYR A 61 1.09 8.81 -0.94
CA TYR A 61 0.72 9.99 -0.17
C TYR A 61 1.96 10.85 0.13
N GLY A 62 1.91 12.12 -0.28
CA GLY A 62 3.04 13.04 -0.14
C GLY A 62 3.19 13.70 1.23
N GLY A 63 2.35 13.37 2.21
CA GLY A 63 2.19 14.13 3.46
C GLY A 63 3.11 13.75 4.62
N TYR A 64 3.83 12.64 4.56
CA TYR A 64 4.76 12.22 5.61
C TYR A 64 6.20 12.32 5.16
N ASP A 65 7.07 12.73 6.08
CA ASP A 65 8.51 12.93 5.87
C ASP A 65 9.30 11.60 5.78
N THR A 66 8.68 10.60 5.19
CA THR A 66 9.37 9.36 4.83
C THR A 66 9.84 9.47 3.40
N GLN A 67 11.10 9.21 3.16
CA GLN A 67 11.72 9.26 1.82
C GLN A 67 10.97 8.42 0.77
N GLN A 68 10.08 7.53 1.19
CA GLN A 68 9.34 6.61 0.34
C GLN A 68 7.88 6.99 0.12
N GLY A 69 7.28 7.84 0.97
CA GLY A 69 5.83 8.07 0.97
C GLY A 69 5.01 6.83 1.38
N ALA A 70 3.82 7.03 1.92
CA ALA A 70 2.91 5.91 2.19
C ALA A 70 2.18 5.50 0.90
N VAL A 71 2.08 4.20 0.64
CA VAL A 71 1.30 3.68 -0.51
C VAL A 71 -0.19 3.90 -0.23
N ILE A 72 -0.87 4.62 -1.12
CA ILE A 72 -2.33 4.80 -1.09
C ILE A 72 -3.00 3.62 -1.77
N ASP A 73 -2.53 3.26 -2.96
CA ASP A 73 -3.01 2.12 -3.71
C ASP A 73 -1.93 1.56 -4.65
N GLU A 74 -2.12 0.32 -5.02
CA GLU A 74 -1.33 -0.39 -6.01
C GLU A 74 -2.23 -0.88 -7.13
N THR A 75 -1.80 -0.66 -8.36
CA THR A 75 -2.38 -1.27 -9.56
C THR A 75 -1.31 -2.12 -10.25
N VAL A 76 -1.64 -3.38 -10.48
CA VAL A 76 -0.77 -4.30 -11.23
C VAL A 76 -1.46 -4.71 -12.51
N THR A 77 -0.72 -4.62 -13.61
CA THR A 77 -1.18 -5.07 -14.92
C THR A 77 -0.32 -6.22 -15.39
N PHE A 78 -0.92 -7.36 -15.69
CA PHE A 78 -0.27 -8.53 -16.25
C PHE A 78 -0.64 -8.66 -17.72
N ASN A 79 0.38 -8.86 -18.56
CA ASN A 79 0.18 -9.19 -19.97
C ASN A 79 0.32 -10.71 -20.10
N LEU A 80 -0.80 -11.38 -20.32
CA LEU A 80 -0.85 -12.84 -20.41
C LEU A 80 -0.29 -13.34 -21.74
N PRO A 81 0.19 -14.61 -21.82
CA PRO A 81 0.75 -15.18 -23.05
C PRO A 81 -0.17 -15.13 -24.27
N ASN A 82 -1.49 -15.21 -24.04
CA ASN A 82 -2.51 -15.10 -25.08
C ASN A 82 -2.81 -13.67 -25.56
N GLY A 83 -2.02 -12.69 -25.11
CA GLY A 83 -2.20 -11.27 -25.41
C GLY A 83 -3.27 -10.55 -24.58
N LYS A 84 -4.01 -11.27 -23.74
CA LYS A 84 -4.98 -10.65 -22.85
C LYS A 84 -4.27 -9.85 -21.74
N ARG A 85 -4.77 -8.66 -21.47
CA ARG A 85 -4.32 -7.82 -20.35
C ARG A 85 -5.31 -7.94 -19.21
N ILE A 86 -4.82 -8.27 -18.02
CA ILE A 86 -5.61 -8.29 -16.79
C ILE A 86 -5.04 -7.32 -15.76
N VAL A 87 -5.91 -6.76 -14.93
CA VAL A 87 -5.54 -5.74 -13.93
C VAL A 87 -6.00 -6.20 -12.57
N TRP A 88 -5.10 -6.10 -11.60
CA TRP A 88 -5.43 -6.26 -10.19
C TRP A 88 -5.21 -4.92 -9.46
N LYS A 89 -6.04 -4.64 -8.46
CA LYS A 89 -5.91 -3.48 -7.59
C LYS A 89 -5.88 -3.92 -6.14
N SER A 90 -5.00 -3.32 -5.36
CA SER A 90 -4.76 -3.70 -3.96
C SER A 90 -5.91 -3.42 -3.00
N ASN A 91 -6.95 -2.74 -3.46
CA ASN A 91 -8.12 -2.39 -2.67
C ASN A 91 -7.77 -1.69 -1.35
N TYR A 92 -6.79 -0.77 -1.41
CA TYR A 92 -6.51 0.16 -0.34
C TYR A 92 -7.75 1.02 -0.08
N SER A 93 -7.89 1.52 1.11
CA SER A 93 -9.06 2.32 1.41
C SER A 93 -8.90 3.76 0.94
N ASP A 94 -10.01 4.31 0.76
CA ASP A 94 -10.56 5.64 0.58
C ASP A 94 -10.08 6.71 1.58
N SER A 95 -9.33 6.40 2.60
CA SER A 95 -8.84 7.38 3.57
C SER A 95 -7.36 7.19 3.90
N VAL A 96 -6.64 8.18 3.51
CA VAL A 96 -5.41 8.72 4.09
C VAL A 96 -4.61 7.82 5.04
N ALA A 97 -3.38 7.51 4.64
CA ALA A 97 -2.21 7.34 5.48
C ALA A 97 -2.03 6.03 6.26
N GLU A 98 -2.95 5.09 6.24
CA GLU A 98 -2.69 3.79 6.85
C GLU A 98 -2.74 2.68 5.79
N PRO A 99 -1.69 1.84 5.70
CA PRO A 99 -1.68 0.72 4.77
C PRO A 99 -2.75 -0.29 5.18
N ASN A 100 -3.92 -0.21 4.58
CA ASN A 100 -5.03 -1.12 4.83
C ASN A 100 -5.36 -2.01 3.63
N GLY A 101 -4.47 -2.03 2.66
CA GLY A 101 -4.57 -2.84 1.46
C GLY A 101 -3.78 -4.14 1.53
N LEU A 102 -3.74 -4.81 0.40
CA LEU A 102 -2.98 -6.02 0.19
C LEU A 102 -1.72 -5.70 -0.62
N SER A 103 -0.62 -6.33 -0.26
CA SER A 103 0.61 -6.34 -1.06
C SER A 103 0.73 -7.68 -1.76
N HIS A 104 0.87 -7.69 -3.08
CA HIS A 104 1.07 -8.94 -3.77
C HIS A 104 2.55 -9.34 -3.77
N PHE A 105 2.79 -10.64 -3.79
CA PHE A 105 4.15 -11.19 -3.81
C PHE A 105 4.33 -12.34 -4.80
N TYR A 106 3.24 -12.90 -5.31
CA TYR A 106 3.30 -14.03 -6.24
C TYR A 106 2.19 -13.97 -7.28
N PHE A 107 2.51 -14.36 -8.50
CA PHE A 107 1.57 -14.52 -9.61
C PHE A 107 1.94 -15.74 -10.44
N ASP A 108 0.94 -16.53 -10.86
CA ASP A 108 1.15 -17.65 -11.78
C ASP A 108 -0.09 -17.92 -12.63
N ILE A 109 0.06 -18.79 -13.62
CA ILE A 109 -1.02 -19.25 -14.51
C ILE A 109 -1.00 -20.77 -14.53
N ILE A 110 -1.98 -21.40 -13.88
CA ILE A 110 -2.15 -22.84 -13.86
C ILE A 110 -3.33 -23.22 -14.77
N ASN A 111 -3.10 -24.06 -15.76
CA ASN A 111 -4.13 -24.50 -16.71
C ASN A 111 -4.91 -23.34 -17.35
N GLY A 112 -4.21 -22.24 -17.66
CA GLY A 112 -4.80 -21.04 -18.27
C GLY A 112 -5.55 -20.12 -17.29
N VAL A 113 -5.62 -20.46 -15.99
CA VAL A 113 -6.24 -19.67 -14.95
C VAL A 113 -5.16 -18.89 -14.19
N PRO A 114 -5.20 -17.55 -14.16
CA PRO A 114 -4.29 -16.74 -13.36
C PRO A 114 -4.61 -16.83 -11.86
N TYR A 115 -3.57 -16.98 -11.04
CA TYR A 115 -3.59 -16.96 -9.58
C TYR A 115 -2.70 -15.86 -9.04
N LEU A 116 -3.11 -15.28 -7.93
CA LEU A 116 -2.38 -14.21 -7.25
C LEU A 116 -2.36 -14.48 -5.75
N ALA A 117 -1.17 -14.39 -5.13
CA ALA A 117 -1.04 -14.43 -3.68
C ALA A 117 -0.61 -13.07 -3.15
N THR A 118 -1.26 -12.66 -2.07
CA THR A 118 -1.06 -11.38 -1.40
C THR A 118 -0.97 -11.57 0.09
N TYR A 119 -0.44 -10.55 0.78
CA TYR A 119 -0.50 -10.48 2.24
C TYR A 119 -1.04 -9.12 2.68
N PRO A 120 -1.71 -9.04 3.84
CA PRO A 120 -2.16 -7.77 4.42
C PRO A 120 -0.98 -6.85 4.74
N ALA A 121 -1.00 -5.61 4.25
CA ALA A 121 0.11 -4.65 4.42
C ALA A 121 0.23 -4.08 5.85
N GLY A 122 -0.68 -4.43 6.76
CA GLY A 122 -0.67 -4.00 8.15
C GLY A 122 -1.89 -4.49 8.93
N CYS A 123 -1.99 -4.08 10.19
CA CYS A 123 -3.03 -4.56 11.11
C CYS A 123 -4.46 -4.24 10.64
N ILE A 124 -4.68 -3.07 10.05
CA ILE A 124 -5.99 -2.71 9.50
C ILE A 124 -6.35 -3.64 8.36
N ALA A 125 -5.44 -3.84 7.40
CA ALA A 125 -5.65 -4.77 6.30
C ALA A 125 -5.91 -6.19 6.81
N TYR A 126 -5.14 -6.67 7.79
CA TYR A 126 -5.31 -7.99 8.37
C TYR A 126 -6.71 -8.19 8.97
N ASN A 127 -7.20 -7.21 9.73
CA ASN A 127 -8.55 -7.27 10.28
C ASN A 127 -9.65 -7.10 9.21
N LYS A 128 -9.42 -6.24 8.21
CA LYS A 128 -10.34 -6.02 7.08
C LYS A 128 -10.56 -7.29 6.26
N TRP A 129 -9.54 -8.15 6.15
CA TRP A 129 -9.56 -9.40 5.41
C TRP A 129 -9.83 -10.63 6.30
N ASP A 130 -10.48 -10.42 7.46
CA ASP A 130 -10.95 -11.47 8.38
C ASP A 130 -9.82 -12.28 9.02
N ARG A 131 -8.64 -11.65 9.21
CA ARG A 131 -7.50 -12.25 9.91
C ARG A 131 -7.13 -13.64 9.37
N PRO A 132 -6.83 -13.78 8.07
CA PRO A 132 -6.54 -15.08 7.49
C PRO A 132 -5.33 -15.72 8.16
N ASN A 133 -5.37 -17.05 8.29
CA ASN A 133 -4.22 -17.82 8.75
C ASN A 133 -4.07 -19.12 7.93
N PRO A 134 -3.02 -19.25 7.10
CA PRO A 134 -1.85 -18.34 6.98
C PRO A 134 -2.27 -16.92 6.61
N PRO A 135 -1.45 -15.88 6.97
CA PRO A 135 -1.80 -14.47 6.81
C PRO A 135 -1.68 -14.02 5.34
N GLN A 136 -2.35 -14.75 4.46
CA GLN A 136 -2.32 -14.56 3.01
C GLN A 136 -3.75 -14.53 2.46
N VAL A 137 -3.96 -13.68 1.46
CA VAL A 137 -5.22 -13.60 0.74
C VAL A 137 -4.95 -14.00 -0.70
N LEU A 138 -5.64 -15.05 -1.13
CA LEU A 138 -5.41 -15.71 -2.41
C LEU A 138 -6.54 -15.38 -3.38
N PHE A 139 -6.19 -15.23 -4.64
CA PHE A 139 -7.14 -14.92 -5.70
C PHE A 139 -6.93 -15.79 -6.92
N LYS A 140 -8.02 -16.06 -7.64
CA LYS A 140 -8.02 -16.57 -9.02
C LYS A 140 -8.74 -15.58 -9.95
N TYR A 141 -8.32 -15.52 -11.21
CA TYR A 141 -8.99 -14.68 -12.21
C TYR A 141 -9.91 -15.53 -13.07
N MET A 142 -11.21 -15.39 -12.86
CA MET A 142 -12.25 -16.08 -13.63
C MET A 142 -13.38 -15.09 -13.97
N ASP A 143 -14.08 -15.32 -15.06
CA ASP A 143 -15.23 -14.51 -15.47
C ASP A 143 -14.90 -13.01 -15.56
N ASN A 144 -13.70 -12.68 -16.03
CA ASN A 144 -13.15 -11.33 -16.14
C ASN A 144 -13.01 -10.56 -14.81
N GLN A 145 -12.94 -11.26 -13.68
CA GLN A 145 -12.76 -10.66 -12.36
C GLN A 145 -11.85 -11.49 -11.47
N TRP A 146 -11.21 -10.83 -10.50
CA TRP A 146 -10.48 -11.47 -9.43
C TRP A 146 -11.47 -11.95 -8.35
N GLN A 147 -11.41 -13.23 -8.03
CA GLN A 147 -12.24 -13.86 -7.00
C GLN A 147 -11.32 -14.33 -5.87
N ARG A 148 -11.64 -13.95 -4.61
CA ARG A 148 -10.97 -14.49 -3.44
C ARG A 148 -11.24 -15.97 -3.36
N ILE A 149 -10.20 -16.76 -3.07
CA ILE A 149 -10.28 -18.20 -2.87
C ILE A 149 -9.71 -18.58 -1.52
N THR A 150 -10.06 -19.75 -1.06
CA THR A 150 -9.48 -20.40 0.11
C THR A 150 -8.18 -21.11 -0.25
N LEU A 151 -7.38 -21.46 0.75
CA LEU A 151 -6.19 -22.28 0.55
C LEU A 151 -6.49 -23.64 -0.10
N ALA A 152 -7.64 -24.23 0.25
CA ALA A 152 -8.08 -25.53 -0.32
C ALA A 152 -8.44 -25.45 -1.82
N GLU A 153 -8.76 -24.26 -2.33
CA GLU A 153 -9.04 -24.04 -3.76
C GLU A 153 -7.79 -23.67 -4.56
N LEU A 154 -6.65 -23.42 -3.88
CA LEU A 154 -5.39 -23.13 -4.55
C LEU A 154 -4.82 -24.44 -5.14
N PRO A 155 -4.32 -24.41 -6.39
CA PRO A 155 -3.58 -25.55 -6.94
C PRO A 155 -2.41 -25.96 -6.03
N SER A 156 -2.27 -27.25 -5.79
CA SER A 156 -1.23 -27.80 -4.89
C SER A 156 0.19 -27.44 -5.34
N GLU A 157 0.39 -27.28 -6.64
CA GLU A 157 1.66 -26.88 -7.27
C GLU A 157 2.13 -25.50 -6.81
N LEU A 158 1.22 -24.65 -6.35
CA LEU A 158 1.53 -23.30 -5.87
C LEU A 158 1.88 -23.26 -4.38
N ILE A 159 1.65 -24.34 -3.64
CA ILE A 159 2.06 -24.42 -2.23
C ILE A 159 3.59 -24.40 -2.15
N ASN A 160 4.12 -23.60 -1.24
CA ASN A 160 5.56 -23.34 -1.06
C ASN A 160 6.23 -22.58 -2.22
N ALA A 161 5.46 -22.09 -3.19
CA ALA A 161 6.01 -21.22 -4.24
C ALA A 161 6.59 -19.94 -3.62
N GLN A 162 7.76 -19.54 -4.13
CA GLN A 162 8.49 -18.35 -3.67
C GLN A 162 8.07 -17.13 -4.48
N ALA A 163 8.10 -15.96 -3.83
CA ALA A 163 7.82 -14.68 -4.47
C ALA A 163 8.56 -14.52 -5.81
N ASN A 164 7.80 -14.26 -6.87
CA ASN A 164 8.31 -14.07 -8.23
C ASN A 164 8.05 -12.66 -8.78
N VAL A 165 7.61 -11.75 -7.92
CA VAL A 165 7.52 -10.31 -8.14
C VAL A 165 8.25 -9.58 -7.01
N ILE A 166 8.61 -8.31 -7.20
CA ILE A 166 9.24 -7.52 -6.13
C ILE A 166 8.26 -7.37 -4.96
N VAL A 167 8.66 -7.84 -3.79
CA VAL A 167 7.88 -7.72 -2.57
C VAL A 167 8.07 -6.35 -1.93
N GLY A 168 6.97 -5.70 -1.59
CA GLY A 168 6.99 -4.37 -0.99
C GLY A 168 7.34 -3.25 -1.98
N ASN A 169 7.79 -2.12 -1.42
CA ASN A 169 8.10 -0.93 -2.19
C ASN A 169 9.60 -0.84 -2.43
N PRO A 170 10.08 -0.82 -3.68
CA PRO A 170 11.46 -0.48 -3.96
C PRO A 170 11.75 0.97 -3.50
N ASP A 171 12.98 1.20 -3.06
CA ASP A 171 13.43 2.56 -2.76
C ASP A 171 13.27 3.45 -4.01
N ARG A 172 12.54 4.56 -3.84
CA ARG A 172 12.23 5.48 -4.92
C ARG A 172 13.47 6.09 -5.56
N SER A 173 14.50 6.34 -4.76
CA SER A 173 15.77 6.91 -5.23
C SER A 173 16.57 5.93 -6.09
N LEU A 174 16.30 4.62 -5.94
CA LEU A 174 16.96 3.52 -6.63
C LEU A 174 16.03 2.80 -7.61
N LEU A 175 14.85 3.40 -7.87
CA LEU A 175 13.85 2.80 -8.76
C LEU A 175 14.38 2.71 -10.19
N LYS A 176 14.33 1.49 -10.74
CA LYS A 176 14.61 1.23 -12.15
C LYS A 176 13.29 1.13 -12.92
N PRO A 177 13.25 1.50 -14.19
CA PRO A 177 12.06 1.36 -15.03
C PRO A 177 11.71 -0.12 -15.31
N TYR A 178 12.69 -1.02 -15.15
CA TYR A 178 12.56 -2.44 -15.45
C TYR A 178 13.45 -3.30 -14.54
N TYR A 179 12.92 -4.47 -14.15
CA TYR A 179 13.63 -5.51 -13.41
C TYR A 179 13.43 -6.86 -14.10
N ASP A 180 14.52 -7.54 -14.43
CA ASP A 180 14.49 -8.93 -14.87
C ASP A 180 14.32 -9.88 -13.67
N VAL A 181 14.14 -11.19 -13.95
CA VAL A 181 13.99 -12.23 -12.92
C VAL A 181 15.12 -12.21 -11.89
N THR A 182 16.36 -12.01 -12.36
CA THR A 182 17.53 -11.98 -11.46
C THR A 182 17.46 -10.79 -10.51
N ALA A 183 17.08 -9.62 -11.03
CA ALA A 183 16.91 -8.42 -10.22
C ALA A 183 15.75 -8.55 -9.22
N VAL A 184 14.64 -9.17 -9.63
CA VAL A 184 13.50 -9.49 -8.72
C VAL A 184 13.98 -10.39 -7.59
N ASN A 185 14.66 -11.49 -7.88
CA ASN A 185 15.18 -12.41 -6.89
C ASN A 185 16.16 -11.72 -5.93
N THR A 186 17.05 -10.89 -6.46
CA THR A 186 18.02 -10.11 -5.65
C THR A 186 17.32 -9.15 -4.70
N LYS A 187 16.24 -8.50 -5.15
CA LYS A 187 15.42 -7.61 -4.30
C LYS A 187 14.72 -8.37 -3.18
N ASN A 188 14.25 -9.59 -3.45
CA ASN A 188 13.52 -10.40 -2.48
C ASN A 188 14.43 -11.19 -1.53
N ALA A 189 15.71 -11.38 -1.86
CA ALA A 189 16.65 -12.18 -1.07
C ALA A 189 16.74 -11.75 0.42
N PRO A 190 16.75 -10.46 0.78
CA PRO A 190 16.83 -10.03 2.18
C PRO A 190 15.59 -10.35 3.02
N ILE A 191 14.46 -10.71 2.40
CA ILE A 191 13.21 -10.97 3.13
C ILE A 191 13.36 -12.27 3.90
N SER A 192 13.38 -12.20 5.23
CA SER A 192 13.53 -13.36 6.11
C SER A 192 12.19 -13.97 6.54
N THR A 193 11.11 -13.20 6.49
CA THR A 193 9.77 -13.57 6.96
C THR A 193 9.03 -14.40 5.91
N PRO A 194 8.79 -15.71 6.13
CA PRO A 194 8.24 -16.59 5.10
C PRO A 194 6.86 -16.15 4.58
N GLU A 195 6.00 -15.65 5.45
CA GLU A 195 4.64 -15.23 5.07
C GLU A 195 4.59 -14.10 4.05
N TYR A 196 5.70 -13.38 3.85
CA TYR A 196 5.78 -12.29 2.86
C TYR A 196 6.40 -12.72 1.53
N LYS A 197 6.94 -13.93 1.44
CA LYS A 197 7.62 -14.38 0.22
C LYS A 197 7.33 -15.83 -0.19
N THR A 198 6.57 -16.59 0.59
CA THR A 198 6.27 -18.00 0.32
C THR A 198 4.78 -18.23 0.51
N ILE A 199 4.14 -18.91 -0.42
CA ILE A 199 2.76 -19.35 -0.25
C ILE A 199 2.75 -20.46 0.80
N LEU A 200 2.19 -20.18 1.96
CA LEU A 200 2.14 -21.14 3.08
C LEU A 200 0.99 -22.11 2.92
N GLY A 201 1.27 -23.41 3.04
CA GLY A 201 0.27 -24.48 3.00
C GLY A 201 -0.41 -24.76 4.34
N GLU A 202 0.08 -24.17 5.44
CA GLU A 202 -0.40 -24.43 6.80
C GLU A 202 -0.50 -23.14 7.61
N PRO A 203 -1.38 -23.09 8.62
CA PRO A 203 -1.48 -21.97 9.54
C PRO A 203 -0.17 -21.66 10.25
N VAL A 204 0.15 -20.39 10.38
CA VAL A 204 1.28 -19.91 11.17
C VAL A 204 0.98 -20.10 12.65
N LYS A 205 1.89 -20.75 13.37
CA LYS A 205 1.83 -20.91 14.82
C LYS A 205 2.67 -19.82 15.50
N GLY A 206 2.04 -19.04 16.36
CA GLY A 206 2.71 -17.95 17.09
C GLY A 206 2.45 -16.58 16.47
N GLY A 207 2.76 -15.52 17.22
CA GLY A 207 2.53 -14.13 16.83
C GLY A 207 3.78 -13.50 16.25
N GLY A 208 3.90 -13.50 14.94
CA GLY A 208 4.88 -12.71 14.20
C GLY A 208 4.20 -11.89 13.12
N GLY A 209 4.81 -10.79 12.68
CA GLY A 209 4.25 -9.96 11.63
C GLY A 209 2.80 -9.54 11.91
N VAL A 210 1.92 -9.63 10.90
CA VAL A 210 0.51 -9.21 11.04
C VAL A 210 -0.32 -10.13 11.93
N THR A 211 0.12 -11.37 12.20
CA THR A 211 -0.61 -12.30 13.09
C THR A 211 -0.57 -11.85 14.55
N SER A 212 0.40 -11.01 14.92
CA SER A 212 0.48 -10.38 16.25
C SER A 212 -0.45 -9.18 16.45
N CYS A 213 -1.09 -8.71 15.39
CA CYS A 213 -2.00 -7.57 15.47
C CYS A 213 -3.17 -7.86 16.40
N GLU A 214 -3.54 -6.85 17.20
CA GLU A 214 -4.77 -6.90 17.97
C GLU A 214 -6.01 -6.92 17.08
N VAL A 215 -7.11 -7.43 17.63
CA VAL A 215 -8.41 -7.35 16.95
C VAL A 215 -8.87 -5.90 16.93
N ILE A 216 -9.11 -5.37 15.75
CA ILE A 216 -9.74 -4.06 15.56
C ILE A 216 -10.96 -4.21 14.67
N VAL A 217 -11.92 -3.32 14.87
CA VAL A 217 -13.18 -3.27 14.13
C VAL A 217 -13.38 -1.94 13.44
N ARG A 218 -14.11 -1.94 12.34
CA ARG A 218 -14.45 -0.72 11.60
C ARG A 218 -15.56 0.05 12.32
N TYR A 219 -15.29 1.31 12.61
CA TYR A 219 -16.27 2.32 13.00
C TYR A 219 -16.57 3.24 11.80
N LYS A 220 -17.49 4.17 11.96
CA LYS A 220 -17.98 5.06 10.89
C LYS A 220 -16.84 5.73 10.10
N CYS A 221 -15.82 6.25 10.76
CA CYS A 221 -14.72 6.98 10.12
C CYS A 221 -13.32 6.48 10.47
N GLY A 222 -13.19 5.32 11.11
CA GLY A 222 -11.88 4.80 11.51
C GLY A 222 -11.91 3.36 11.99
N TRP A 223 -10.77 2.88 12.45
CA TRP A 223 -10.59 1.55 13.02
C TRP A 223 -10.13 1.66 14.46
N GLY A 224 -10.59 0.78 15.33
CA GLY A 224 -10.19 0.78 16.74
C GLY A 224 -10.49 -0.55 17.40
N GLY A 225 -9.99 -0.76 18.61
CA GLY A 225 -10.29 -1.94 19.39
C GLY A 225 -11.80 -2.12 19.61
N PRO A 226 -12.29 -3.35 19.73
CA PRO A 226 -13.70 -3.61 20.02
C PRO A 226 -14.03 -3.06 21.41
N GLY A 227 -15.24 -2.49 21.57
CA GLY A 227 -15.73 -2.05 22.86
C GLY A 227 -16.39 -0.69 22.87
N GLU A 228 -17.08 -0.41 23.99
CA GLU A 228 -17.93 0.76 24.13
C GLU A 228 -17.15 2.09 24.10
N PHE A 229 -15.94 2.10 24.65
CA PHE A 229 -15.08 3.28 24.65
C PHE A 229 -14.80 3.78 23.23
N ASN A 230 -14.31 2.90 22.35
CA ASN A 230 -14.00 3.23 20.96
C ASN A 230 -15.28 3.57 20.19
N ARG A 231 -16.38 2.84 20.41
CA ARG A 231 -17.66 3.17 19.81
C ARG A 231 -18.08 4.60 20.12
N LYS A 232 -18.12 5.00 21.40
CA LYS A 232 -18.47 6.35 21.83
C LYS A 232 -17.49 7.41 21.30
N TYR A 233 -16.20 7.10 21.26
CA TYR A 233 -15.20 7.98 20.67
C TYR A 233 -15.50 8.26 19.20
N PHE A 234 -15.68 7.22 18.39
CA PHE A 234 -15.94 7.37 16.96
C PHE A 234 -17.31 7.98 16.66
N GLU A 235 -18.34 7.71 17.45
CA GLU A 235 -19.64 8.39 17.35
C GLU A 235 -19.51 9.92 17.54
N ARG A 236 -18.60 10.34 18.41
CA ARG A 236 -18.36 11.77 18.68
C ARG A 236 -17.51 12.43 17.57
N VAL A 237 -16.50 11.77 17.06
CA VAL A 237 -15.53 12.37 16.09
C VAL A 237 -15.94 12.18 14.64
N CYS A 238 -16.75 11.18 14.32
CA CYS A 238 -17.23 10.89 12.96
C CYS A 238 -18.55 11.65 12.67
N LYS A 239 -18.48 12.96 12.66
CA LYS A 239 -19.65 13.81 12.35
C LYS A 239 -19.92 13.88 10.86
#